data_867bf6ee10e7c7da5035a8ac013338ee
#
_entry.id   867bf6ee10e7c7da5035a8ac013338ee
#
_cell.length_a   1.000
_cell.length_b   1.000
_cell.length_c   1.000
_cell.angle_alpha   90.00
_cell.angle_beta   90.00
_cell.angle_gamma   90.00
#
_symmetry.space_group_name_H-M   'P 1'
#
loop_
_entity.id
_entity.type
_entity.pdbx_description
1 polymer ?
#
loop_
_entity_poly.entity_id
_entity_poly.type
_entity_poly.pdbx_seq_one_letter_code
_entity_poly.pdbx_strand_id
1 'polypeptide(L)'
;MSADEDFQYFILEKSADEAFTEPEVFEMIDIAYLDLDYVLNESNYYRLAAVDHAGNMSDYSDVVDFAVLSTDLDLIPEVFALHQNYPNPFNPTTQIKYDLPEDEMVSITIYDVMGRSIKSLVNTTQSAGYRSIQWDATNNLGEPVSAGMYIYMIQAGQFTKTKKMVLLK
;
A
#
# COMPACT_ATOMS: atom_id res chain seq x y z
N MET A 1 -32.21 -14.73 23.88
CA MET A 1 -31.46 -13.48 24.00
C MET A 1 -30.23 -13.68 23.15
N SER A 2 -30.05 -12.90 22.08
CA SER A 2 -28.86 -13.00 21.25
C SER A 2 -27.72 -12.31 21.98
N ALA A 3 -26.53 -12.89 21.91
CA ALA A 3 -25.31 -12.37 22.57
C ALA A 3 -24.88 -10.97 22.05
N ASP A 4 -25.55 -10.42 21.04
CA ASP A 4 -25.23 -9.15 20.39
C ASP A 4 -25.87 -7.92 21.08
N GLU A 5 -26.83 -8.08 21.99
CA GLU A 5 -27.54 -6.95 22.60
C GLU A 5 -26.85 -6.39 23.86
N ASP A 6 -25.83 -7.07 24.39
CA ASP A 6 -25.18 -6.70 25.66
C ASP A 6 -23.78 -6.10 25.48
N PHE A 7 -23.23 -6.12 24.27
CA PHE A 7 -21.90 -5.58 23.96
C PHE A 7 -21.89 -4.04 23.93
N GLN A 8 -20.90 -3.42 24.58
CA GLN A 8 -20.74 -1.96 24.61
C GLN A 8 -19.48 -1.49 23.85
N TYR A 9 -18.30 -2.01 24.20
CA TYR A 9 -17.02 -1.66 23.57
C TYR A 9 -15.96 -2.72 23.81
N PHE A 10 -14.84 -2.61 23.09
CA PHE A 10 -13.64 -3.41 23.33
C PHE A 10 -12.60 -2.60 24.09
N ILE A 11 -11.83 -3.29 24.93
CA ILE A 11 -10.57 -2.81 25.48
C ILE A 11 -9.45 -3.52 24.72
N LEU A 12 -8.62 -2.73 24.05
CA LEU A 12 -7.35 -3.17 23.45
C LEU A 12 -6.21 -2.74 24.37
N GLU A 13 -5.39 -3.68 24.78
CA GLU A 13 -4.14 -3.40 25.46
C GLU A 13 -2.95 -3.64 24.55
N LYS A 14 -2.03 -2.67 24.50
CA LYS A 14 -0.75 -2.72 23.82
C LYS A 14 0.36 -2.67 24.86
N SER A 15 1.36 -3.51 24.76
CA SER A 15 2.52 -3.53 25.65
C SER A 15 3.80 -3.84 24.91
N ALA A 16 4.91 -3.31 25.40
CA ALA A 16 6.25 -3.67 24.95
C ALA A 16 6.73 -5.02 25.52
N ASP A 17 6.02 -5.57 26.52
CA ASP A 17 6.35 -6.87 27.12
C ASP A 17 5.13 -7.79 27.17
N GLU A 18 5.38 -9.11 27.04
CA GLU A 18 4.35 -10.15 27.01
C GLU A 18 3.56 -10.25 28.33
N ALA A 19 4.12 -9.77 29.44
CA ALA A 19 3.48 -9.79 30.75
C ALA A 19 2.47 -8.64 30.95
N PHE A 20 2.42 -7.67 30.05
CA PHE A 20 1.59 -6.47 30.13
C PHE A 20 1.78 -5.71 31.44
N THR A 21 3.06 -5.45 31.80
CA THR A 21 3.40 -4.82 33.07
C THR A 21 2.92 -3.37 33.16
N GLU A 22 3.04 -2.61 32.07
CA GLU A 22 2.54 -1.22 31.93
C GLU A 22 1.89 -1.06 30.54
N PRO A 23 0.70 -1.65 30.30
CA PRO A 23 0.06 -1.59 28.99
C PRO A 23 -0.55 -0.21 28.71
N GLU A 24 -0.50 0.20 27.45
CA GLU A 24 -1.36 1.26 26.94
C GLU A 24 -2.75 0.67 26.69
N VAL A 25 -3.81 1.37 27.10
CA VAL A 25 -5.19 0.89 27.05
C VAL A 25 -6.02 1.78 26.13
N PHE A 26 -6.67 1.17 25.15
CA PHE A 26 -7.53 1.85 24.18
C PHE A 26 -8.95 1.29 24.27
N GLU A 27 -9.93 2.18 24.41
CA GLU A 27 -11.35 1.82 24.29
C GLU A 27 -11.81 2.02 22.84
N MET A 28 -12.44 1.00 22.25
CA MET A 28 -12.83 1.04 20.84
C MET A 28 -14.17 0.35 20.60
N ILE A 29 -14.97 0.94 19.74
CA ILE A 29 -16.27 0.36 19.30
C ILE A 29 -16.06 -0.44 18.01
N ASP A 30 -15.11 -0.01 17.18
CA ASP A 30 -14.80 -0.68 15.91
C ASP A 30 -13.94 -1.93 16.13
N ILE A 31 -14.05 -2.86 15.20
CA ILE A 31 -13.28 -4.12 15.19
C ILE A 31 -11.89 -3.98 14.53
N ALA A 32 -11.48 -2.75 14.21
CA ALA A 32 -10.20 -2.46 13.57
C ALA A 32 -9.47 -1.36 14.33
N TYR A 33 -8.19 -1.59 14.60
CA TYR A 33 -7.27 -0.63 15.21
C TYR A 33 -6.07 -0.42 14.30
N LEU A 34 -5.71 0.84 14.07
CA LEU A 34 -4.51 1.22 13.32
C LEU A 34 -3.49 1.80 14.31
N ASP A 35 -2.45 1.05 14.59
CA ASP A 35 -1.33 1.54 15.39
C ASP A 35 -0.42 2.42 14.52
N LEU A 36 -0.38 3.71 14.83
CA LEU A 36 0.47 4.69 14.15
C LEU A 36 1.81 4.92 14.86
N ASP A 37 1.93 4.44 16.11
CA ASP A 37 3.09 4.65 16.97
C ASP A 37 3.97 3.40 17.10
N TYR A 38 3.85 2.45 16.17
CA TYR A 38 4.68 1.27 16.17
C TYR A 38 6.15 1.63 15.90
N VAL A 39 7.06 0.99 16.61
CA VAL A 39 8.51 1.14 16.40
C VAL A 39 9.04 -0.09 15.67
N LEU A 40 9.75 0.14 14.55
CA LEU A 40 10.38 -0.90 13.76
C LEU A 40 11.40 -1.71 14.59
N ASN A 41 11.38 -3.03 14.46
CA ASN A 41 12.23 -4.00 15.16
C ASN A 41 12.01 -4.07 16.69
N GLU A 42 10.90 -3.51 17.19
CA GLU A 42 10.45 -3.74 18.55
C GLU A 42 9.20 -4.64 18.54
N SER A 43 9.13 -5.60 19.45
CA SER A 43 7.93 -6.41 19.65
C SER A 43 6.87 -5.59 20.34
N ASN A 44 5.66 -5.64 19.82
CA ASN A 44 4.49 -5.09 20.48
C ASN A 44 3.50 -6.23 20.69
N TYR A 45 3.03 -6.37 21.90
CA TYR A 45 2.07 -7.38 22.31
C TYR A 45 0.69 -6.75 22.43
N TYR A 46 -0.32 -7.43 21.90
CA TYR A 46 -1.69 -6.96 21.93
C TYR A 46 -2.61 -8.04 22.49
N ARG A 47 -3.61 -7.63 23.27
CA ARG A 47 -4.71 -8.47 23.69
C ARG A 47 -6.00 -7.67 23.77
N LEU A 48 -7.13 -8.35 23.67
CA LEU A 48 -8.45 -7.74 23.56
C LEU A 48 -9.39 -8.31 24.60
N ALA A 49 -10.22 -7.48 25.19
CA ALA A 49 -11.37 -7.90 26.00
C ALA A 49 -12.63 -7.15 25.56
N ALA A 50 -13.79 -7.75 25.73
CA ALA A 50 -15.08 -7.12 25.49
C ALA A 50 -15.68 -6.62 26.80
N VAL A 51 -16.39 -5.49 26.76
CA VAL A 51 -17.12 -4.94 27.91
C VAL A 51 -18.60 -4.82 27.54
N ASP A 52 -19.47 -5.26 28.44
CA ASP A 52 -20.91 -5.16 28.29
C ASP A 52 -21.47 -3.83 28.84
N HIS A 53 -22.74 -3.56 28.59
CA HIS A 53 -23.42 -2.35 29.09
C HIS A 53 -23.55 -2.29 30.63
N ALA A 54 -23.33 -3.38 31.34
CA ALA A 54 -23.31 -3.43 32.80
C ALA A 54 -21.90 -3.16 33.39
N GLY A 55 -20.88 -3.06 32.50
CA GLY A 55 -19.48 -2.84 32.86
C GLY A 55 -18.74 -4.14 33.21
N ASN A 56 -19.29 -5.31 32.88
CA ASN A 56 -18.55 -6.56 33.06
C ASN A 56 -17.60 -6.76 31.88
N MET A 57 -16.38 -7.19 32.17
CA MET A 57 -15.34 -7.46 31.19
C MET A 57 -15.17 -8.97 30.98
N SER A 58 -15.01 -9.39 29.74
CA SER A 58 -14.64 -10.77 29.39
C SER A 58 -13.21 -11.10 29.80
N ASP A 59 -12.84 -12.37 29.73
CA ASP A 59 -11.43 -12.75 29.70
C ASP A 59 -10.73 -12.11 28.50
N TYR A 60 -9.42 -11.86 28.61
CA TYR A 60 -8.64 -11.39 27.48
C TYR A 60 -8.49 -12.49 26.41
N SER A 61 -8.39 -12.06 25.17
CA SER A 61 -7.99 -12.94 24.05
C SER A 61 -6.58 -13.51 24.27
N ASP A 62 -6.20 -14.47 23.42
CA ASP A 62 -4.80 -14.84 23.26
C ASP A 62 -3.97 -13.61 22.90
N VAL A 63 -2.74 -13.58 23.39
CA VAL A 63 -1.78 -12.50 23.11
C VAL A 63 -1.29 -12.63 21.67
N VAL A 64 -1.34 -11.54 20.94
CA VAL A 64 -0.76 -11.43 19.59
C VAL A 64 0.56 -10.69 19.71
N ASP A 65 1.66 -11.35 19.38
CA ASP A 65 2.98 -10.73 19.19
C ASP A 65 3.06 -10.15 17.77
N PHE A 66 3.22 -8.87 17.67
CA PHE A 66 3.41 -8.17 16.41
C PHE A 66 4.82 -7.55 16.39
N ALA A 67 5.80 -8.33 15.98
CA ALA A 67 7.14 -7.82 15.66
C ALA A 67 7.18 -7.47 14.17
N VAL A 68 7.18 -6.17 13.84
CA VAL A 68 7.54 -5.75 12.48
C VAL A 68 9.06 -5.85 12.36
N LEU A 69 9.54 -7.00 11.97
CA LEU A 69 10.96 -7.27 11.68
C LEU A 69 11.34 -6.60 10.37
N SER A 70 11.67 -5.32 10.40
CA SER A 70 12.05 -4.48 9.26
C SER A 70 11.04 -4.41 8.10
N THR A 71 11.07 -3.32 7.37
CA THR A 71 10.28 -3.09 6.14
C THR A 71 10.62 -4.02 4.97
N ASP A 72 11.48 -5.01 5.16
CA ASP A 72 11.86 -6.01 4.17
C ASP A 72 10.90 -7.21 4.09
N LEU A 73 9.84 -7.23 4.90
CA LEU A 73 8.59 -7.89 4.51
C LEU A 73 7.75 -6.97 3.60
N ASP A 74 8.39 -6.22 2.74
CA ASP A 74 7.78 -5.89 1.47
C ASP A 74 7.36 -7.23 0.88
N LEU A 75 6.04 -7.45 0.88
CA LEU A 75 5.45 -8.58 0.18
C LEU A 75 6.02 -8.52 -1.23
N ILE A 76 7.08 -9.31 -1.48
CA ILE A 76 7.68 -9.35 -2.81
C ILE A 76 6.60 -9.93 -3.72
N PRO A 77 6.21 -9.22 -4.78
CA PRO A 77 5.21 -9.73 -5.70
C PRO A 77 5.65 -11.10 -6.25
N GLU A 78 4.73 -12.01 -6.40
CA GLU A 78 5.05 -13.33 -6.99
C GLU A 78 5.25 -13.27 -8.51
N VAL A 79 4.68 -12.23 -9.16
CA VAL A 79 4.70 -12.08 -10.61
C VAL A 79 4.90 -10.62 -11.02
N PHE A 80 5.52 -10.43 -12.19
CA PHE A 80 5.55 -9.10 -12.82
C PHE A 80 4.15 -8.62 -13.16
N ALA A 81 3.82 -7.39 -12.80
CA ALA A 81 2.56 -6.76 -13.20
C ALA A 81 2.73 -5.30 -13.56
N LEU A 82 1.88 -4.82 -14.47
CA LEU A 82 1.66 -3.40 -14.75
C LEU A 82 0.21 -3.06 -14.47
N HIS A 83 -0.04 -2.17 -13.53
CA HIS A 83 -1.38 -1.78 -13.12
C HIS A 83 -1.93 -0.64 -13.95
N GLN A 84 -3.27 -0.47 -13.92
CA GLN A 84 -3.91 0.69 -14.53
C GLN A 84 -3.49 1.95 -13.77
N ASN A 85 -3.10 2.98 -14.52
CA ASN A 85 -2.79 4.28 -13.90
C ASN A 85 -4.02 4.85 -13.18
N TYR A 86 -3.76 5.56 -12.09
CA TYR A 86 -4.81 6.20 -11.32
C TYR A 86 -4.39 7.64 -10.91
N PRO A 87 -5.29 8.61 -11.11
CA PRO A 87 -6.59 8.54 -11.78
C PRO A 87 -6.46 8.24 -13.29
N ASN A 88 -7.55 7.73 -13.90
CA ASN A 88 -7.69 7.61 -15.36
C ASN A 88 -9.18 7.70 -15.74
N PRO A 89 -9.63 8.76 -16.45
CA PRO A 89 -8.83 9.87 -16.96
C PRO A 89 -8.17 10.73 -15.87
N PHE A 90 -7.09 11.47 -16.24
CA PHE A 90 -6.32 12.28 -15.30
C PHE A 90 -6.07 13.73 -15.79
N ASN A 91 -5.71 14.64 -14.85
CA ASN A 91 -5.40 16.04 -15.14
C ASN A 91 -4.55 16.65 -13.99
N PRO A 92 -3.35 17.14 -14.21
CA PRO A 92 -2.40 16.70 -15.24
C PRO A 92 -1.57 15.50 -14.78
N THR A 93 -1.76 15.01 -13.53
CA THR A 93 -0.93 13.98 -12.89
C THR A 93 -1.64 12.65 -12.75
N THR A 94 -0.89 11.58 -12.91
CA THR A 94 -1.34 10.21 -12.67
C THR A 94 -0.21 9.34 -12.14
N GLN A 95 -0.55 8.33 -11.35
CA GLN A 95 0.39 7.35 -10.83
C GLN A 95 0.26 6.03 -11.59
N ILE A 96 1.40 5.46 -11.98
CA ILE A 96 1.53 4.14 -12.57
C ILE A 96 2.16 3.24 -11.53
N LYS A 97 1.48 2.14 -11.18
CA LYS A 97 1.99 1.11 -10.27
C LYS A 97 2.42 -0.12 -11.06
N TYR A 98 3.47 -0.78 -10.59
CA TYR A 98 3.98 -2.01 -11.18
C TYR A 98 4.68 -2.85 -10.13
N ASP A 99 4.74 -4.16 -10.36
CA ASP A 99 5.21 -5.14 -9.42
C ASP A 99 6.42 -5.87 -10.01
N LEU A 100 7.47 -6.02 -9.20
CA LEU A 100 8.73 -6.67 -9.55
C LEU A 100 8.98 -7.83 -8.59
N PRO A 101 8.90 -9.10 -9.03
CA PRO A 101 9.17 -10.26 -8.18
C PRO A 101 10.66 -10.47 -7.90
N GLU A 102 11.53 -9.84 -8.68
CA GLU A 102 12.98 -9.93 -8.57
C GLU A 102 13.63 -8.61 -9.01
N ASP A 103 14.91 -8.45 -8.67
CA ASP A 103 15.69 -7.29 -9.10
C ASP A 103 15.86 -7.34 -10.61
N GLU A 104 15.47 -6.26 -11.32
CA GLU A 104 15.48 -6.26 -12.77
C GLU A 104 15.75 -4.85 -13.34
N MET A 105 16.31 -4.83 -14.57
CA MET A 105 16.41 -3.61 -15.36
C MET A 105 15.04 -3.22 -15.88
N VAL A 106 14.51 -2.12 -15.38
CA VAL A 106 13.16 -1.63 -15.69
C VAL A 106 13.23 -0.43 -16.62
N SER A 107 12.44 -0.48 -17.69
CA SER A 107 12.17 0.66 -18.57
C SER A 107 10.66 0.92 -18.59
N ILE A 108 10.25 2.16 -18.29
CA ILE A 108 8.85 2.61 -18.45
C ILE A 108 8.85 3.84 -19.35
N THR A 109 8.18 3.72 -20.49
CA THR A 109 8.11 4.76 -21.49
C THR A 109 6.67 5.09 -21.87
N ILE A 110 6.38 6.38 -22.02
CA ILE A 110 5.11 6.91 -22.51
C ILE A 110 5.20 7.14 -24.01
N TYR A 111 4.17 6.74 -24.73
CA TYR A 111 4.02 6.91 -26.17
C TYR A 111 2.69 7.61 -26.49
N ASP A 112 2.67 8.32 -27.61
CA ASP A 112 1.43 8.78 -28.22
C ASP A 112 0.76 7.65 -29.04
N VAL A 113 -0.41 7.94 -29.58
CA VAL A 113 -1.17 6.98 -30.42
C VAL A 113 -0.50 6.64 -31.75
N MET A 114 0.50 7.40 -32.16
CA MET A 114 1.31 7.14 -33.36
C MET A 114 2.57 6.31 -33.05
N GLY A 115 2.75 5.91 -31.78
CA GLY A 115 3.92 5.14 -31.33
C GLY A 115 5.19 5.97 -31.10
N ARG A 116 5.11 7.29 -31.12
CA ARG A 116 6.27 8.17 -30.82
C ARG A 116 6.49 8.22 -29.33
N SER A 117 7.75 8.04 -28.90
CA SER A 117 8.13 8.19 -27.49
C SER A 117 7.97 9.64 -27.04
N ILE A 118 7.25 9.84 -25.97
CA ILE A 118 6.97 11.14 -25.35
C ILE A 118 7.88 11.35 -24.13
N LYS A 119 7.92 10.37 -23.23
CA LYS A 119 8.73 10.46 -22.01
C LYS A 119 9.22 9.11 -21.56
N SER A 120 10.48 9.03 -21.16
CA SER A 120 11.03 7.92 -20.38
C SER A 120 10.88 8.24 -18.90
N LEU A 121 10.08 7.46 -18.18
CA LEU A 121 9.83 7.67 -16.75
C LEU A 121 10.83 6.89 -15.88
N VAL A 122 11.18 5.68 -16.30
CA VAL A 122 12.13 4.79 -15.62
C VAL A 122 13.04 4.19 -16.65
N ASN A 123 14.34 4.11 -16.36
CA ASN A 123 15.33 3.39 -17.15
C ASN A 123 16.53 3.06 -16.26
N THR A 124 16.33 2.14 -15.30
CA THR A 124 17.36 1.77 -14.32
C THR A 124 17.03 0.41 -13.70
N THR A 125 18.02 -0.23 -13.11
CA THR A 125 17.82 -1.42 -12.29
C THR A 125 17.09 -1.04 -11.01
N GLN A 126 16.07 -1.79 -10.68
CA GLN A 126 15.26 -1.64 -9.47
C GLN A 126 15.17 -2.97 -8.74
N SER A 127 15.18 -2.90 -7.41
CA SER A 127 14.99 -4.07 -6.55
C SER A 127 13.55 -4.57 -6.61
N ALA A 128 13.37 -5.87 -6.31
CA ALA A 128 12.06 -6.49 -6.12
C ALA A 128 11.15 -5.65 -5.23
N GLY A 129 9.83 -5.77 -5.41
CA GLY A 129 8.82 -5.10 -4.60
C GLY A 129 7.73 -4.40 -5.42
N TYR A 130 6.76 -3.82 -4.72
CA TYR A 130 5.72 -2.98 -5.29
C TYR A 130 6.26 -1.58 -5.54
N ARG A 131 6.17 -1.11 -6.78
CA ARG A 131 6.75 0.14 -7.24
C ARG A 131 5.69 1.09 -7.80
N SER A 132 5.99 2.37 -7.77
CA SER A 132 5.15 3.37 -8.41
C SER A 132 5.96 4.53 -8.98
N ILE A 133 5.47 5.11 -10.06
CA ILE A 133 6.02 6.31 -10.67
C ILE A 133 4.90 7.25 -11.09
N GLN A 134 5.12 8.54 -10.91
CA GLN A 134 4.17 9.58 -11.32
C GLN A 134 4.54 10.14 -12.69
N TRP A 135 3.51 10.42 -13.51
CA TRP A 135 3.64 11.22 -14.73
C TRP A 135 2.81 12.50 -14.62
N ASP A 136 3.41 13.60 -14.99
CA ASP A 136 2.90 14.96 -14.88
C ASP A 136 2.42 15.55 -16.22
N ALA A 137 2.17 14.70 -17.21
CA ALA A 137 1.79 15.09 -18.57
C ALA A 137 2.83 16.00 -19.27
N THR A 138 4.12 15.80 -19.00
CA THR A 138 5.21 16.47 -19.72
C THR A 138 6.01 15.49 -20.59
N ASN A 139 6.66 16.02 -21.65
CA ASN A 139 7.62 15.27 -22.45
C ASN A 139 9.01 15.22 -21.80
N ASN A 140 10.02 14.64 -22.50
CA ASN A 140 11.39 14.56 -22.00
C ASN A 140 12.08 15.95 -21.85
N LEU A 141 11.55 17.00 -22.48
CA LEU A 141 12.05 18.37 -22.36
C LEU A 141 11.36 19.14 -21.21
N GLY A 142 10.40 18.50 -20.51
CA GLY A 142 9.58 19.14 -19.48
C GLY A 142 8.42 19.99 -20.01
N GLU A 143 8.13 19.90 -21.31
CA GLU A 143 7.04 20.66 -21.93
C GLU A 143 5.71 19.91 -21.79
N PRO A 144 4.60 20.60 -21.47
CA PRO A 144 3.28 19.98 -21.39
C PRO A 144 2.86 19.35 -22.71
N VAL A 145 2.26 18.17 -22.65
CA VAL A 145 1.70 17.50 -23.83
C VAL A 145 0.20 17.79 -23.99
N SER A 146 -0.33 17.57 -25.18
CA SER A 146 -1.74 17.81 -25.47
C SER A 146 -2.65 16.81 -24.79
N ALA A 147 -3.88 17.22 -24.46
CA ALA A 147 -4.93 16.27 -24.03
C ALA A 147 -5.14 15.19 -25.10
N GLY A 148 -5.41 13.97 -24.64
CA GLY A 148 -5.62 12.86 -25.55
C GLY A 148 -5.27 11.49 -24.92
N MET A 149 -5.22 10.48 -25.78
CA MET A 149 -4.87 9.12 -25.39
C MET A 149 -3.36 8.92 -25.50
N TYR A 150 -2.78 8.31 -24.47
CA TYR A 150 -1.39 7.88 -24.38
C TYR A 150 -1.31 6.41 -24.04
N ILE A 151 -0.18 5.80 -24.38
CA ILE A 151 0.13 4.41 -24.07
C ILE A 151 1.38 4.42 -23.20
N TYR A 152 1.41 3.70 -22.12
CA TYR A 152 2.63 3.44 -21.37
C TYR A 152 2.99 1.96 -21.45
N MET A 153 4.27 1.73 -21.57
CA MET A 153 4.85 0.40 -21.68
C MET A 153 5.91 0.21 -20.61
N ILE A 154 5.85 -0.92 -19.91
CA ILE A 154 6.93 -1.43 -19.09
C ILE A 154 7.67 -2.54 -19.84
N GLN A 155 8.98 -2.56 -19.69
CA GLN A 155 9.85 -3.68 -20.00
C GLN A 155 10.71 -3.96 -18.76
N ALA A 156 10.66 -5.18 -18.26
CA ALA A 156 11.46 -5.66 -17.13
C ALA A 156 11.92 -7.10 -17.49
N GLY A 157 13.19 -7.26 -17.84
CA GLY A 157 13.72 -8.49 -18.40
C GLY A 157 12.91 -8.98 -19.61
N GLN A 158 12.32 -10.16 -19.49
CA GLN A 158 11.44 -10.75 -20.52
C GLN A 158 9.99 -10.26 -20.44
N PHE A 159 9.62 -9.63 -19.33
CA PHE A 159 8.25 -9.11 -19.15
C PHE A 159 8.07 -7.82 -19.93
N THR A 160 7.04 -7.78 -20.76
CA THR A 160 6.62 -6.56 -21.47
C THR A 160 5.11 -6.44 -21.40
N LYS A 161 4.62 -5.26 -20.98
CA LYS A 161 3.18 -4.98 -20.91
C LYS A 161 2.91 -3.53 -21.28
N THR A 162 1.76 -3.31 -21.92
CA THR A 162 1.28 -1.97 -22.28
C THR A 162 -0.11 -1.72 -21.69
N LYS A 163 -0.38 -0.47 -21.38
CA LYS A 163 -1.71 0.02 -21.00
C LYS A 163 -1.96 1.40 -21.60
N LYS A 164 -3.24 1.76 -21.69
CA LYS A 164 -3.69 3.07 -22.20
C LYS A 164 -4.16 3.96 -21.06
N MET A 165 -3.98 5.26 -21.23
CA MET A 165 -4.45 6.30 -20.33
C MET A 165 -4.99 7.50 -21.09
N VAL A 166 -5.83 8.30 -20.45
CA VAL A 166 -6.47 9.48 -21.05
C VAL A 166 -6.14 10.72 -20.23
N LEU A 167 -5.46 11.67 -20.86
CA LEU A 167 -5.19 12.99 -20.30
C LEU A 167 -6.34 13.92 -20.68
N LEU A 168 -6.95 14.52 -19.67
CA LEU A 168 -7.90 15.62 -19.82
C LEU A 168 -7.17 16.96 -19.88
N LYS A 169 -7.90 18.00 -20.28
CA LYS A 169 -7.34 19.35 -20.31
C LYS A 169 -7.85 20.16 -19.13
#